data_d72cd5a4b68e0f17efe43f2ca6aff747
#
_entry.id   d72cd5a4b68e0f17efe43f2ca6aff747
#
_cell.length_a   1.000
_cell.length_b   1.000
_cell.length_c   1.000
_cell.angle_alpha   90.00
_cell.angle_beta   90.00
_cell.angle_gamma   90.00
#
_symmetry.space_group_name_H-M   'P 1'
#
loop_
_entity.id
_entity.type
_entity.pdbx_description
1 polymer ?
#
loop_
_entity_poly.entity_id
_entity_poly.type
_entity_poly.pdbx_seq_one_letter_code
_entity_poly.pdbx_strand_id
1 'polypeptide(L)'
;MARHTQAHMSRSINKSRPEAAKDMTKRQMEYYMGAKLLEIGVDPKSAIYRWSLETKGNDEVWTYSAYWGESKDQLIKQEQESSSSL
;
A
#
# COMPACT_ATOMS: atom_id res chain seq x y z
N MET A 1 21.17 4.39 -12.56
CA MET A 1 20.42 4.64 -11.31
C MET A 1 19.14 3.82 -11.27
N ALA A 2 18.96 3.09 -10.22
CA ALA A 2 17.71 2.36 -10.04
C ALA A 2 16.58 3.35 -9.77
N ARG A 3 15.54 3.33 -10.58
CA ARG A 3 14.34 4.12 -10.32
C ARG A 3 13.47 3.37 -9.32
N HIS A 4 13.03 4.07 -8.30
CA HIS A 4 12.06 3.49 -7.38
C HIS A 4 10.70 3.43 -8.08
N THR A 5 10.09 2.26 -8.09
CA THR A 5 8.77 2.05 -8.68
C THR A 5 7.79 1.48 -7.65
N GLN A 6 8.12 1.61 -6.37
CA GLN A 6 7.26 1.21 -5.28
C GLN A 6 7.55 2.04 -4.04
N ALA A 7 6.54 2.21 -3.22
CA ALA A 7 6.63 2.91 -1.95
C ALA A 7 5.77 2.20 -0.92
N HIS A 8 6.22 2.18 0.32
CA HIS A 8 5.54 1.48 1.41
C HIS A 8 5.43 2.39 2.62
N MET A 9 4.34 2.24 3.34
CA MET A 9 4.05 3.02 4.54
C MET A 9 3.38 2.11 5.55
N SER A 10 3.83 2.13 6.81
CA SER A 10 3.27 1.29 7.86
C SER A 10 2.83 2.12 9.06
N ARG A 11 1.75 1.68 9.71
CA ARG A 11 1.26 2.25 10.96
C ARG A 11 0.79 1.13 11.87
N SER A 12 1.11 1.28 13.15
CA SER A 12 0.66 0.36 14.18
C SER A 12 -0.56 0.94 14.88
N ILE A 13 -1.63 0.14 14.99
CA ILE A 13 -2.87 0.55 15.62
C ILE A 13 -3.22 -0.51 16.66
N ASN A 14 -3.49 -0.09 17.90
CA ASN A 14 -3.90 -1.01 18.94
C ASN A 14 -5.26 -1.63 18.59
N LYS A 15 -5.41 -2.94 18.80
CA LYS A 15 -6.64 -3.67 18.49
C LYS A 15 -7.87 -3.13 19.21
N SER A 16 -7.69 -2.53 20.38
CA SER A 16 -8.80 -1.96 21.18
C SER A 16 -9.33 -0.65 20.63
N ARG A 17 -8.66 -0.05 19.64
CA ARG A 17 -9.14 1.19 19.03
C ARG A 17 -10.46 0.97 18.32
N PRO A 18 -11.38 1.95 18.37
CA PRO A 18 -12.63 1.87 17.61
C PRO A 18 -12.38 1.76 16.11
N GLU A 19 -13.30 1.11 15.40
CA GLU A 19 -13.20 0.96 13.94
C GLU A 19 -13.10 2.31 13.23
N ALA A 20 -13.82 3.32 13.71
CA ALA A 20 -13.76 4.67 13.14
C ALA A 20 -12.33 5.25 13.20
N ALA A 21 -11.61 5.00 14.30
CA ALA A 21 -10.23 5.47 14.46
C ALA A 21 -9.29 4.72 13.52
N LYS A 22 -9.50 3.41 13.34
CA LYS A 22 -8.73 2.60 12.41
C LYS A 22 -8.94 3.07 10.97
N ASP A 23 -10.19 3.33 10.59
CA ASP A 23 -10.53 3.82 9.25
C ASP A 23 -9.90 5.19 8.98
N MET A 24 -9.92 6.06 9.97
CA MET A 24 -9.30 7.38 9.84
C MET A 24 -7.80 7.27 9.60
N THR A 25 -7.13 6.38 10.32
CA THR A 25 -5.69 6.14 10.14
C THR A 25 -5.40 5.64 8.73
N LYS A 26 -6.20 4.70 8.22
CA LYS A 26 -6.04 4.19 6.86
C LYS A 26 -6.24 5.29 5.81
N ARG A 27 -7.26 6.14 5.98
CA ARG A 27 -7.49 7.27 5.07
C ARG A 27 -6.33 8.25 5.07
N GLN A 28 -5.74 8.50 6.24
CA GLN A 28 -4.54 9.33 6.33
C GLN A 28 -3.36 8.71 5.59
N MET A 29 -3.19 7.39 5.69
CA MET A 29 -2.14 6.68 4.96
C MET A 29 -2.33 6.81 3.45
N GLU A 30 -3.57 6.66 2.97
CA GLU A 30 -3.89 6.84 1.55
C GLU A 30 -3.57 8.27 1.09
N TYR A 31 -3.94 9.25 1.88
CA TYR A 31 -3.67 10.66 1.58
C TYR A 31 -2.17 10.94 1.50
N TYR A 32 -1.42 10.50 2.50
CA TYR A 32 0.02 10.72 2.53
C TYR A 32 0.74 9.98 1.40
N MET A 33 0.28 8.80 1.04
CA MET A 33 0.87 8.06 -0.08
C MET A 33 0.66 8.82 -1.39
N GLY A 34 -0.55 9.32 -1.64
CA GLY A 34 -0.84 10.13 -2.82
C GLY A 34 0.03 11.38 -2.88
N ALA A 35 0.16 12.09 -1.76
CA ALA A 35 1.00 13.28 -1.68
C ALA A 35 2.47 12.96 -1.95
N LYS A 36 2.96 11.85 -1.42
CA LYS A 36 4.33 11.40 -1.64
C LYS A 36 4.59 11.09 -3.11
N LEU A 37 3.67 10.42 -3.77
CA LEU A 37 3.80 10.09 -5.19
C LEU A 37 3.86 11.36 -6.05
N LEU A 38 2.99 12.33 -5.75
CA LEU A 38 3.02 13.63 -6.44
C LEU A 38 4.36 14.33 -6.23
N GLU A 39 4.89 14.29 -5.02
CA GLU A 39 6.17 14.92 -4.68
C GLU A 39 7.33 14.35 -5.52
N ILE A 40 7.30 13.04 -5.78
CA ILE A 40 8.35 12.39 -6.56
C ILE A 40 8.03 12.33 -8.06
N GLY A 41 6.95 12.99 -8.49
CA GLY A 41 6.61 13.11 -9.91
C GLY A 41 5.83 11.91 -10.47
N VAL A 42 5.17 11.15 -9.61
CA VAL A 42 4.36 10.01 -10.02
C VAL A 42 2.88 10.36 -9.90
N ASP A 43 2.10 10.10 -10.96
CA ASP A 43 0.66 10.28 -10.92
C ASP A 43 0.04 9.19 -10.02
N PRO A 44 -0.61 9.56 -8.92
CA PRO A 44 -1.23 8.57 -8.04
C PRO A 44 -2.26 7.68 -8.72
N LYS A 45 -2.90 8.17 -9.78
CA LYS A 45 -3.88 7.40 -10.54
C LYS A 45 -3.25 6.32 -11.40
N SER A 46 -1.95 6.44 -11.71
CA SER A 46 -1.23 5.45 -12.49
C SER A 46 -0.72 4.28 -11.65
N ALA A 47 -0.75 4.41 -10.33
CA ALA A 47 -0.26 3.37 -9.43
C ALA A 47 -1.35 2.39 -9.04
N ILE A 48 -0.96 1.19 -8.64
CA ILE A 48 -1.84 0.24 -7.97
C ILE A 48 -1.41 0.12 -6.52
N TYR A 49 -2.35 -0.20 -5.65
CA TYR A 49 -2.13 -0.18 -4.21
C TYR A 49 -2.51 -1.50 -3.58
N ARG A 50 -1.80 -1.85 -2.52
CA ARG A 50 -2.07 -3.07 -1.75
C ARG A 50 -2.00 -2.76 -0.26
N TRP A 51 -2.91 -3.37 0.47
CA TRP A 51 -2.89 -3.37 1.93
C TRP A 51 -2.39 -4.70 2.45
N SER A 52 -1.61 -4.67 3.51
CA SER A 52 -1.30 -5.87 4.26
C SER A 52 -1.46 -5.62 5.75
N LEU A 53 -1.78 -6.67 6.48
CA LEU A 53 -1.99 -6.62 7.92
C LEU A 53 -1.15 -7.69 8.58
N GLU A 54 -0.40 -7.28 9.60
CA GLU A 54 0.34 -8.19 10.46
C GLU A 54 -0.09 -7.92 11.89
N THR A 55 -0.37 -8.97 12.64
CA THR A 55 -0.75 -8.84 14.04
C THR A 55 0.47 -9.08 14.91
N LYS A 56 0.78 -8.12 15.78
CA LYS A 56 1.89 -8.21 16.74
C LYS A 56 1.37 -7.93 18.14
N GLY A 57 1.11 -8.98 18.92
CA GLY A 57 0.55 -8.84 20.26
C GLY A 57 -0.82 -8.17 20.21
N ASN A 58 -0.96 -7.03 20.87
CA ASN A 58 -2.20 -6.25 20.90
C ASN A 58 -2.28 -5.21 19.80
N ASP A 59 -1.31 -5.19 18.88
CA ASP A 59 -1.27 -4.21 17.81
C ASP A 59 -1.50 -4.85 16.45
N GLU A 60 -2.19 -4.11 15.60
CA GLU A 60 -2.30 -4.40 14.17
C GLU A 60 -1.34 -3.49 13.43
N VAL A 61 -0.43 -4.07 12.65
CA VAL A 61 0.48 -3.29 11.83
C VAL A 61 -0.05 -3.31 10.39
N TRP A 62 -0.56 -2.17 9.96
CA TRP A 62 -1.09 -1.99 8.61
C TRP A 62 0.00 -1.41 7.71
N THR A 63 0.20 -2.03 6.56
CA THR A 63 1.13 -1.54 5.55
C THR A 63 0.37 -1.22 4.28
N TYR A 64 0.56 -0.01 3.79
CA TYR A 64 -0.01 0.46 2.53
C TYR A 64 1.12 0.60 1.53
N SER A 65 0.99 -0.05 0.39
CA SER A 65 2.05 -0.10 -0.63
C SER A 65 1.51 0.39 -1.96
N ALA A 66 2.32 1.17 -2.66
CA ALA A 66 2.01 1.65 -3.99
C ALA A 66 3.05 1.10 -4.97
N TYR A 67 2.59 0.70 -6.15
CA TYR A 67 3.44 0.15 -7.20
C TYR A 67 3.09 0.82 -8.53
N TRP A 68 4.11 1.26 -9.25
CA TRP A 68 3.95 1.87 -10.57
C TRP A 68 5.06 1.41 -11.49
N GLY A 69 5.02 1.79 -12.76
CA GLY A 69 6.05 1.41 -13.73
C GLY A 69 6.29 -0.10 -13.77
N GLU A 70 7.52 -0.53 -13.71
CA GLU A 70 7.89 -1.94 -13.77
C GLU A 70 7.31 -2.76 -12.64
N SER A 71 7.28 -2.22 -11.42
CA SER A 71 6.73 -2.95 -10.27
C SER A 71 5.24 -3.23 -10.46
N LYS A 72 4.49 -2.26 -11.00
CA LYS A 72 3.08 -2.43 -11.32
C LYS A 72 2.89 -3.52 -12.37
N ASP A 73 3.69 -3.47 -13.44
CA ASP A 73 3.59 -4.44 -14.53
C ASP A 73 3.89 -5.86 -14.05
N GLN A 74 4.90 -6.02 -13.20
CA GLN A 74 5.25 -7.31 -12.63
C GLN A 74 4.14 -7.87 -11.75
N LEU A 75 3.49 -7.02 -10.92
CA LEU A 75 2.38 -7.44 -10.07
C LEU A 75 1.19 -7.91 -10.89
N ILE A 76 0.83 -7.17 -11.92
CA ILE A 76 -0.28 -7.53 -12.80
C ILE A 76 0.02 -8.87 -13.46
N LYS A 77 1.23 -9.06 -13.95
CA LYS A 77 1.65 -10.31 -14.57
C LYS A 77 1.57 -11.49 -13.60
N GLN A 78 2.04 -11.32 -12.37
CA GLN A 78 1.97 -12.36 -11.34
C GLN A 78 0.52 -12.73 -11.03
N GLU A 79 -0.36 -11.75 -10.90
CA GLU A 79 -1.78 -11.98 -10.66
C GLU A 79 -2.42 -12.75 -11.82
N GLN A 80 -2.09 -12.42 -13.05
CA GLN A 80 -2.58 -13.12 -14.24
C GLN A 80 -2.07 -14.57 -14.29
N GLU A 81 -0.81 -14.79 -13.98
CA GLU A 81 -0.23 -16.13 -13.93
C GLU A 81 -0.90 -16.99 -12.86
N SER A 82 -1.16 -16.42 -11.67
CA SER A 82 -1.88 -17.12 -10.62
C SER A 82 -3.30 -17.50 -11.05
N SER A 83 -3.98 -16.63 -11.78
CA SER A 83 -5.32 -16.92 -12.29
C SER A 83 -5.30 -18.01 -13.36
N SER A 84 -4.28 -18.05 -14.20
CA SER A 84 -4.19 -19.01 -15.29
C SER A 84 -3.73 -20.40 -14.84
N SER A 85 -3.17 -20.52 -13.65
CA SER A 85 -2.70 -21.81 -13.11
C SER A 85 -3.79 -22.65 -12.46
N LEU A 86 -5.01 -22.18 -12.47
CA LEU A 86 -6.15 -22.96 -11.96
C LEU A 86 -6.64 -24.00 -12.99
#